data_9733acfeb7f8a87e07b9983e10068b9f
#
_entry.id   9733acfeb7f8a87e07b9983e10068b9f
#
_cell.length_a   1.000
_cell.length_b   1.000
_cell.length_c   1.000
_cell.angle_alpha   90.00
_cell.angle_beta   90.00
_cell.angle_gamma   90.00
#
_symmetry.space_group_name_H-M   'P 1'
#
loop_
_entity.id
_entity.type
_entity.pdbx_description
1 polymer ?
#
loop_
_entity_poly.entity_id
_entity_poly.type
_entity_poly.pdbx_seq_one_letter_code
_entity_poly.pdbx_strand_id
1 'polypeptide(L)'
;MIDIKRVVILGANGTMGAGSAETFAAGGCDVVLLARATERAREGLIGAQNMAKSVRIADRMSVGTYDGDFDEAVSKADLIFEALAEDIELKKGFFERVDKHRRPDSIVATVSSGLSIAAMAAPRSDSFKQHFLGIHLFNPPNVIVGTEVIPHTGTDPALVPAVVEMLERRFGRVVTVCRDMPAFAGNRVGFKVLNEVAQLAAKHGVAFVDYLIGPYTGRAMPPLATVDLVGWDVHKAIVDNVHALTNDEGHDAFALPTYMAELIDEGHLGNKTPERGGFYRRTKEGGKTINLVLDPSSGGYKDPTDVKVKPLAFVEKMRELHRIGCYVDAFKHFLTAEGAEADIARKVVFGYVSYALNRVGATEVVDQPRDVDRIMGFGFNWAPPTVLADVIGVKETIKAIERCGLSVPTVLTQAKAGARLFREPNINVGRFFAA
;
A
#
# COMPACT_ATOMS: atom_id res chain seq x y z
N MET A 1 -18.79 11.01 17.58
CA MET A 1 -17.51 10.24 17.53
C MET A 1 -17.69 8.94 18.30
N ILE A 2 -17.34 7.81 17.70
CA ILE A 2 -17.32 6.51 18.39
C ILE A 2 -16.20 6.53 19.43
N ASP A 3 -16.50 6.15 20.68
CA ASP A 3 -15.51 6.06 21.77
C ASP A 3 -15.14 4.61 22.02
N ILE A 4 -14.06 4.13 21.36
CA ILE A 4 -13.50 2.79 21.61
C ILE A 4 -12.47 2.86 22.74
N LYS A 5 -12.60 2.00 23.74
CA LYS A 5 -11.67 1.90 24.87
C LYS A 5 -10.88 0.61 24.88
N ARG A 6 -11.51 -0.50 24.46
CA ARG A 6 -10.93 -1.84 24.45
C ARG A 6 -10.84 -2.37 23.03
N VAL A 7 -9.63 -2.71 22.61
CA VAL A 7 -9.35 -3.28 21.29
C VAL A 7 -8.78 -4.68 21.45
N VAL A 8 -9.29 -5.62 20.67
CA VAL A 8 -8.73 -6.97 20.55
C VAL A 8 -8.07 -7.10 19.19
N ILE A 9 -6.81 -7.51 19.16
CA ILE A 9 -6.06 -7.81 17.93
C ILE A 9 -6.01 -9.33 17.75
N LEU A 10 -6.56 -9.82 16.64
CA LEU A 10 -6.40 -11.19 16.19
C LEU A 10 -5.22 -11.28 15.23
N GLY A 11 -4.23 -12.14 15.48
CA GLY A 11 -3.01 -12.22 14.68
C GLY A 11 -1.84 -11.37 15.23
N ALA A 12 -1.68 -11.37 16.56
CA ALA A 12 -0.77 -10.53 17.31
C ALA A 12 0.70 -10.57 16.86
N ASN A 13 1.22 -11.74 16.45
CA ASN A 13 2.64 -11.93 16.14
C ASN A 13 3.08 -11.50 14.74
N GLY A 14 2.13 -11.06 13.91
CA GLY A 14 2.43 -10.47 12.60
C GLY A 14 2.83 -9.00 12.70
N THR A 15 3.56 -8.49 11.70
CA THR A 15 3.96 -7.07 11.61
C THR A 15 2.73 -6.14 11.66
N MET A 16 1.65 -6.51 10.96
CA MET A 16 0.42 -5.74 10.96
C MET A 16 -0.28 -5.79 12.32
N GLY A 17 -0.32 -6.97 12.98
CA GLY A 17 -0.93 -7.10 14.31
C GLY A 17 -0.20 -6.27 15.36
N ALA A 18 1.12 -6.37 15.43
CA ALA A 18 1.94 -5.61 16.38
C ALA A 18 1.87 -4.09 16.14
N GLY A 19 1.99 -3.65 14.87
CA GLY A 19 1.92 -2.23 14.53
C GLY A 19 0.53 -1.63 14.72
N SER A 20 -0.56 -2.40 14.48
CA SER A 20 -1.92 -1.96 14.78
C SER A 20 -2.16 -1.86 16.29
N ALA A 21 -1.64 -2.79 17.08
CA ALA A 21 -1.73 -2.73 18.54
C ALA A 21 -1.08 -1.47 19.10
N GLU A 22 0.12 -1.12 18.62
CA GLU A 22 0.77 0.14 18.98
C GLU A 22 -0.07 1.34 18.58
N THR A 23 -0.57 1.39 17.36
CA THR A 23 -1.41 2.50 16.86
C THR A 23 -2.65 2.73 17.73
N PHE A 24 -3.36 1.67 18.11
CA PHE A 24 -4.54 1.79 18.97
C PHE A 24 -4.16 2.15 20.42
N ALA A 25 -3.06 1.59 20.95
CA ALA A 25 -2.56 1.94 22.28
C ALA A 25 -2.09 3.40 22.34
N ALA A 26 -1.41 3.91 21.32
CA ALA A 26 -1.01 5.31 21.21
C ALA A 26 -2.22 6.27 21.17
N GLY A 27 -3.33 5.83 20.56
CA GLY A 27 -4.61 6.54 20.61
C GLY A 27 -5.37 6.40 21.95
N GLY A 28 -4.77 5.77 22.98
CA GLY A 28 -5.32 5.68 24.34
C GLY A 28 -6.26 4.50 24.58
N CYS A 29 -6.26 3.47 23.72
CA CYS A 29 -7.02 2.24 23.93
C CYS A 29 -6.24 1.23 24.79
N ASP A 30 -6.94 0.43 25.56
CA ASP A 30 -6.39 -0.79 26.16
C ASP A 30 -6.49 -1.92 25.14
N VAL A 31 -5.36 -2.56 24.82
CA VAL A 31 -5.25 -3.50 23.70
C VAL A 31 -4.89 -4.89 24.19
N VAL A 32 -5.65 -5.89 23.77
CA VAL A 32 -5.35 -7.31 24.02
C VAL A 32 -4.88 -7.94 22.71
N LEU A 33 -3.65 -8.45 22.71
CA LEU A 33 -3.06 -9.16 21.57
C LEU A 33 -3.28 -10.68 21.71
N LEU A 34 -4.05 -11.26 20.82
CA LEU A 34 -4.36 -12.69 20.83
C LEU A 34 -3.56 -13.45 19.76
N ALA A 35 -2.99 -14.59 20.15
CA ALA A 35 -2.33 -15.54 19.26
C ALA A 35 -2.64 -17.00 19.66
N ARG A 36 -2.16 -17.96 18.86
CA ARG A 36 -2.35 -19.40 19.14
C ARG A 36 -1.63 -19.88 20.40
N ALA A 37 -0.52 -19.24 20.77
CA ALA A 37 0.27 -19.58 21.95
C ALA A 37 0.74 -18.30 22.64
N THR A 38 0.94 -18.36 23.96
CA THR A 38 1.38 -17.23 24.79
C THR A 38 2.71 -16.65 24.29
N GLU A 39 3.65 -17.50 23.89
CA GLU A 39 4.95 -17.08 23.36
C GLU A 39 4.78 -16.22 22.10
N ARG A 40 3.89 -16.62 21.18
CA ARG A 40 3.59 -15.85 19.97
C ARG A 40 2.91 -14.52 20.28
N ALA A 41 1.99 -14.50 21.24
CA ALA A 41 1.37 -13.25 21.67
C ALA A 41 2.41 -12.29 22.31
N ARG A 42 3.37 -12.82 23.09
CA ARG A 42 4.46 -12.04 23.66
C ARG A 42 5.44 -11.51 22.61
N GLU A 43 5.75 -12.28 21.57
CA GLU A 43 6.53 -11.77 20.42
C GLU A 43 5.86 -10.53 19.80
N GLY A 44 4.56 -10.60 19.57
CA GLY A 44 3.78 -9.46 19.08
C GLY A 44 3.77 -8.27 20.04
N LEU A 45 3.61 -8.53 21.34
CA LEU A 45 3.67 -7.50 22.36
C LEU A 45 5.02 -6.79 22.39
N ILE A 46 6.13 -7.54 22.38
CA ILE A 46 7.49 -7.00 22.34
C ILE A 46 7.68 -6.14 21.07
N GLY A 47 7.20 -6.65 19.92
CA GLY A 47 7.21 -5.89 18.66
C GLY A 47 6.48 -4.56 18.78
N ALA A 48 5.25 -4.57 19.31
CA ALA A 48 4.45 -3.36 19.52
C ALA A 48 5.09 -2.41 20.55
N GLN A 49 5.61 -2.92 21.66
CA GLN A 49 6.30 -2.13 22.69
C GLN A 49 7.56 -1.45 22.16
N ASN A 50 8.33 -2.11 21.31
CA ASN A 50 9.51 -1.53 20.66
C ASN A 50 9.16 -0.39 19.69
N MET A 51 7.96 -0.39 19.12
CA MET A 51 7.45 0.71 18.29
C MET A 51 6.93 1.87 19.13
N ALA A 52 6.45 1.60 20.36
CA ALA A 52 5.86 2.60 21.24
C ALA A 52 6.87 3.68 21.66
N LYS A 53 6.45 4.94 21.59
CA LYS A 53 7.29 6.10 21.95
C LYS A 53 7.30 6.41 23.44
N SER A 54 6.54 5.70 24.26
CA SER A 54 6.43 5.92 25.68
C SER A 54 6.01 4.66 26.44
N VAL A 55 6.50 4.52 27.67
CA VAL A 55 6.09 3.43 28.58
C VAL A 55 4.57 3.41 28.79
N ARG A 56 3.93 4.58 28.88
CA ARG A 56 2.48 4.67 29.07
C ARG A 56 1.68 4.08 27.90
N ILE A 57 2.24 4.08 26.69
CA ILE A 57 1.66 3.39 25.51
C ILE A 57 1.88 1.89 25.67
N ALA A 58 3.10 1.48 26.00
CA ALA A 58 3.48 0.09 26.21
C ALA A 58 2.63 -0.60 27.28
N ASP A 59 2.34 0.09 28.41
CA ASP A 59 1.54 -0.42 29.52
C ASP A 59 0.06 -0.65 29.21
N ARG A 60 -0.43 -0.13 28.07
CA ARG A 60 -1.81 -0.36 27.63
C ARG A 60 -2.02 -1.67 26.88
N MET A 61 -0.95 -2.41 26.66
CA MET A 61 -1.00 -3.63 25.85
C MET A 61 -0.82 -4.89 26.73
N SER A 62 -1.67 -5.86 26.53
CA SER A 62 -1.63 -7.17 27.19
C SER A 62 -1.75 -8.30 26.18
N VAL A 63 -1.47 -9.53 26.61
CA VAL A 63 -1.49 -10.72 25.76
C VAL A 63 -2.51 -11.74 26.25
N GLY A 64 -3.00 -12.56 25.33
CA GLY A 64 -3.82 -13.73 25.60
C GLY A 64 -3.72 -14.75 24.47
N THR A 65 -4.41 -15.86 24.63
CA THR A 65 -4.46 -16.96 23.66
C THR A 65 -5.86 -17.15 23.08
N TYR A 66 -5.94 -17.77 21.88
CA TYR A 66 -7.25 -18.09 21.30
C TYR A 66 -8.02 -19.14 22.10
N ASP A 67 -7.33 -20.01 22.80
CA ASP A 67 -7.99 -21.10 23.56
C ASP A 67 -8.42 -20.67 24.96
N GLY A 68 -7.65 -19.81 25.62
CA GLY A 68 -7.91 -19.41 27.01
C GLY A 68 -8.67 -18.09 27.16
N ASP A 69 -8.39 -17.11 26.32
CA ASP A 69 -8.77 -15.73 26.59
C ASP A 69 -9.72 -15.11 25.55
N PHE A 70 -9.92 -15.77 24.40
CA PHE A 70 -10.63 -15.23 23.25
C PHE A 70 -12.06 -14.79 23.58
N ASP A 71 -12.86 -15.67 24.20
CA ASP A 71 -14.28 -15.43 24.41
C ASP A 71 -14.50 -14.25 25.36
N GLU A 72 -13.70 -14.19 26.43
CA GLU A 72 -13.74 -13.09 27.41
C GLU A 72 -13.25 -11.77 26.78
N ALA A 73 -12.14 -11.79 26.04
CA ALA A 73 -11.59 -10.59 25.41
C ALA A 73 -12.56 -10.02 24.37
N VAL A 74 -13.10 -10.86 23.49
CA VAL A 74 -14.06 -10.46 22.44
C VAL A 74 -15.36 -9.93 23.02
N SER A 75 -15.88 -10.54 24.11
CA SER A 75 -17.12 -10.10 24.74
C SER A 75 -17.03 -8.72 25.41
N LYS A 76 -15.81 -8.24 25.69
CA LYS A 76 -15.56 -6.94 26.33
C LYS A 76 -15.06 -5.89 25.33
N ALA A 77 -14.74 -6.27 24.09
CA ALA A 77 -14.14 -5.38 23.10
C ALA A 77 -15.14 -4.37 22.52
N ASP A 78 -14.68 -3.15 22.29
CA ASP A 78 -15.38 -2.14 21.50
C ASP A 78 -15.02 -2.29 20.01
N LEU A 79 -13.77 -2.72 19.74
CA LEU A 79 -13.26 -3.01 18.41
C LEU A 79 -12.51 -4.35 18.42
N ILE A 80 -12.91 -5.25 17.55
CA ILE A 80 -12.17 -6.48 17.22
C ILE A 80 -11.47 -6.24 15.88
N PHE A 81 -10.15 -6.23 15.88
CA PHE A 81 -9.31 -5.93 14.72
C PHE A 81 -8.57 -7.19 14.28
N GLU A 82 -8.89 -7.70 13.10
CA GLU A 82 -8.33 -8.92 12.57
C GLU A 82 -7.12 -8.62 11.67
N ALA A 83 -5.98 -9.24 11.99
CA ALA A 83 -4.70 -9.17 11.28
C ALA A 83 -4.07 -10.57 11.10
N LEU A 84 -4.90 -11.56 10.78
CA LEU A 84 -4.48 -12.94 10.49
C LEU A 84 -3.86 -13.06 9.09
N ALA A 85 -3.37 -14.25 8.76
CA ALA A 85 -2.90 -14.57 7.42
C ALA A 85 -4.01 -14.32 6.37
N GLU A 86 -3.61 -13.99 5.14
CA GLU A 86 -4.51 -13.65 4.04
C GLU A 86 -5.14 -14.91 3.43
N ASP A 87 -5.93 -15.60 4.24
CA ASP A 87 -6.69 -16.81 3.92
C ASP A 87 -8.15 -16.61 4.30
N ILE A 88 -9.04 -16.67 3.31
CA ILE A 88 -10.46 -16.33 3.50
C ILE A 88 -11.16 -17.33 4.41
N GLU A 89 -10.82 -18.61 4.36
CA GLU A 89 -11.47 -19.64 5.17
C GLU A 89 -11.00 -19.56 6.63
N LEU A 90 -9.71 -19.29 6.85
CA LEU A 90 -9.19 -18.99 8.17
C LEU A 90 -9.92 -17.79 8.80
N LYS A 91 -10.04 -16.68 8.05
CA LYS A 91 -10.73 -15.47 8.52
C LYS A 91 -12.21 -15.74 8.82
N LYS A 92 -12.92 -16.44 7.94
CA LYS A 92 -14.33 -16.83 8.16
C LYS A 92 -14.52 -17.66 9.45
N GLY A 93 -13.62 -18.61 9.73
CA GLY A 93 -13.65 -19.39 10.96
C GLY A 93 -13.48 -18.54 12.22
N PHE A 94 -12.55 -17.57 12.20
CA PHE A 94 -12.40 -16.62 13.31
C PHE A 94 -13.61 -15.68 13.45
N PHE A 95 -14.15 -15.18 12.35
CA PHE A 95 -15.34 -14.32 12.39
C PHE A 95 -16.59 -15.05 12.86
N GLU A 96 -16.69 -16.35 12.68
CA GLU A 96 -17.75 -17.16 13.29
C GLU A 96 -17.66 -17.15 14.82
N ARG A 97 -16.46 -17.33 15.38
CA ARG A 97 -16.24 -17.22 16.83
C ARG A 97 -16.49 -15.78 17.32
N VAL A 98 -16.04 -14.78 16.58
CA VAL A 98 -16.29 -13.37 16.92
C VAL A 98 -17.78 -13.08 16.96
N ASP A 99 -18.53 -13.48 15.93
CA ASP A 99 -19.98 -13.23 15.83
C ASP A 99 -20.75 -13.84 17.01
N LYS A 100 -20.32 -15.00 17.49
CA LYS A 100 -20.92 -15.71 18.62
C LYS A 100 -20.67 -15.02 19.98
N HIS A 101 -19.50 -14.38 20.16
CA HIS A 101 -19.07 -13.93 21.50
C HIS A 101 -19.01 -12.39 21.64
N ARG A 102 -19.01 -11.63 20.54
CA ARG A 102 -18.96 -10.18 20.58
C ARG A 102 -20.23 -9.54 21.14
N ARG A 103 -20.13 -8.34 21.65
CA ARG A 103 -21.31 -7.50 21.90
C ARG A 103 -21.97 -7.09 20.57
N PRO A 104 -23.30 -6.93 20.54
CA PRO A 104 -24.01 -6.52 19.31
C PRO A 104 -23.52 -5.22 18.69
N ASP A 105 -23.00 -4.30 19.49
CA ASP A 105 -22.53 -2.97 19.13
C ASP A 105 -21.01 -2.87 18.88
N SER A 106 -20.26 -3.97 19.10
CA SER A 106 -18.83 -4.00 18.82
C SER A 106 -18.55 -3.87 17.35
N ILE A 107 -17.59 -3.02 16.98
CA ILE A 107 -17.07 -2.93 15.62
C ILE A 107 -16.16 -4.11 15.37
N VAL A 108 -16.29 -4.73 14.20
CA VAL A 108 -15.36 -5.74 13.71
C VAL A 108 -14.68 -5.23 12.45
N ALA A 109 -13.36 -5.27 12.42
CA ALA A 109 -12.59 -4.81 11.27
C ALA A 109 -11.54 -5.83 10.84
N THR A 110 -11.26 -5.90 9.55
CA THR A 110 -10.16 -6.69 8.99
C THR A 110 -9.13 -5.78 8.33
N VAL A 111 -7.83 -6.12 8.47
CA VAL A 111 -6.74 -5.44 7.76
C VAL A 111 -6.42 -6.11 6.42
N SER A 112 -7.29 -7.00 5.94
CA SER A 112 -7.11 -7.68 4.66
C SER A 112 -6.73 -6.71 3.54
N SER A 113 -5.77 -7.12 2.70
CA SER A 113 -5.19 -6.27 1.65
C SER A 113 -5.83 -6.47 0.28
N GLY A 114 -6.76 -7.44 0.14
CA GLY A 114 -7.34 -7.70 -1.17
C GLY A 114 -8.47 -8.74 -1.20
N LEU A 115 -8.74 -9.42 -0.09
CA LEU A 115 -9.89 -10.33 -0.01
C LEU A 115 -11.19 -9.53 0.14
N SER A 116 -12.27 -9.99 -0.50
CA SER A 116 -13.58 -9.34 -0.45
C SER A 116 -14.13 -9.29 0.99
N ILE A 117 -14.44 -8.08 1.44
CA ILE A 117 -15.07 -7.82 2.74
C ILE A 117 -16.47 -8.45 2.78
N ALA A 118 -17.22 -8.31 1.69
CA ALA A 118 -18.55 -8.91 1.56
C ALA A 118 -18.52 -10.44 1.67
N ALA A 119 -17.52 -11.11 1.07
CA ALA A 119 -17.38 -12.55 1.12
C ALA A 119 -17.06 -13.08 2.54
N MET A 120 -16.32 -12.31 3.32
CA MET A 120 -16.05 -12.62 4.74
C MET A 120 -17.29 -12.43 5.61
N ALA A 121 -18.11 -11.42 5.31
CA ALA A 121 -19.33 -11.11 6.04
C ALA A 121 -20.51 -12.05 5.71
N ALA A 122 -20.57 -12.56 4.48
CA ALA A 122 -21.74 -13.27 3.95
C ALA A 122 -22.34 -14.36 4.87
N PRO A 123 -21.55 -15.24 5.50
CA PRO A 123 -22.08 -16.30 6.36
C PRO A 123 -22.34 -15.85 7.82
N ARG A 124 -22.34 -14.54 8.12
CA ARG A 124 -22.47 -14.00 9.48
C ARG A 124 -23.87 -13.47 9.77
N SER A 125 -24.16 -13.20 11.06
CA SER A 125 -25.41 -12.58 11.49
C SER A 125 -25.60 -11.17 10.90
N ASP A 126 -26.84 -10.71 10.83
CA ASP A 126 -27.12 -9.36 10.33
C ASP A 126 -26.50 -8.27 11.23
N SER A 127 -26.49 -8.50 12.55
CA SER A 127 -25.79 -7.61 13.48
C SER A 127 -24.28 -7.56 13.20
N PHE A 128 -23.63 -8.69 12.87
CA PHE A 128 -22.23 -8.70 12.48
C PHE A 128 -22.00 -7.90 11.19
N LYS A 129 -22.80 -8.15 10.17
CA LYS A 129 -22.70 -7.47 8.87
C LYS A 129 -22.80 -5.96 9.00
N GLN A 130 -23.74 -5.48 9.83
CA GLN A 130 -23.94 -4.05 10.07
C GLN A 130 -22.73 -3.37 10.72
N HIS A 131 -21.94 -4.12 11.54
CA HIS A 131 -20.79 -3.59 12.27
C HIS A 131 -19.44 -4.05 11.71
N PHE A 132 -19.41 -4.66 10.52
CA PHE A 132 -18.20 -5.17 9.89
C PHE A 132 -17.77 -4.33 8.69
N LEU A 133 -16.46 -4.07 8.59
CA LEU A 133 -15.84 -3.35 7.48
C LEU A 133 -14.34 -3.64 7.40
N GLY A 134 -13.71 -3.32 6.28
CA GLY A 134 -12.26 -3.28 6.17
C GLY A 134 -11.70 -1.99 6.76
N ILE A 135 -10.61 -2.10 7.53
CA ILE A 135 -9.72 -0.98 7.89
C ILE A 135 -8.32 -1.39 7.44
N HIS A 136 -8.01 -1.10 6.18
CA HIS A 136 -6.75 -1.47 5.59
C HIS A 136 -5.67 -0.43 5.94
N LEU A 137 -4.71 -0.86 6.75
CA LEU A 137 -3.54 -0.07 7.16
C LEU A 137 -2.33 -0.46 6.31
N PHE A 138 -1.50 0.52 5.95
CA PHE A 138 -0.26 0.26 5.22
C PHE A 138 0.90 -0.05 6.17
N ASN A 139 1.81 -0.91 5.73
CA ASN A 139 2.95 -1.38 6.53
C ASN A 139 4.14 -0.39 6.46
N PRO A 140 4.72 0.02 7.60
CA PRO A 140 4.31 -0.28 8.98
C PRO A 140 3.20 0.66 9.48
N PRO A 141 2.15 0.11 10.15
CA PRO A 141 0.95 0.88 10.50
C PRO A 141 1.19 2.05 11.46
N ASN A 142 2.19 1.96 12.31
CA ASN A 142 2.56 3.02 13.26
C ASN A 142 3.30 4.21 12.61
N VAL A 143 3.69 4.09 11.34
CA VAL A 143 4.42 5.13 10.59
C VAL A 143 3.60 5.65 9.42
N ILE A 144 3.02 4.75 8.64
CA ILE A 144 2.24 5.10 7.44
C ILE A 144 0.82 5.48 7.85
N VAL A 145 0.46 6.73 7.64
CA VAL A 145 -0.84 7.26 8.11
C VAL A 145 -1.99 7.05 7.12
N GLY A 146 -1.72 6.74 5.87
CA GLY A 146 -2.75 6.38 4.88
C GLY A 146 -3.57 5.20 5.36
N THR A 147 -4.89 5.25 5.20
CA THR A 147 -5.80 4.23 5.67
C THR A 147 -7.00 4.14 4.74
N GLU A 148 -7.35 2.94 4.33
CA GLU A 148 -8.58 2.70 3.58
C GLU A 148 -9.66 2.13 4.50
N VAL A 149 -10.87 2.67 4.40
CA VAL A 149 -12.08 2.14 5.03
C VAL A 149 -12.95 1.54 3.94
N ILE A 150 -13.24 0.25 4.05
CA ILE A 150 -13.90 -0.52 3.01
C ILE A 150 -15.20 -1.10 3.58
N PRO A 151 -16.34 -0.40 3.44
CA PRO A 151 -17.65 -0.96 3.76
C PRO A 151 -18.05 -2.00 2.71
N HIS A 152 -18.91 -2.93 3.11
CA HIS A 152 -19.62 -3.81 2.19
C HIS A 152 -21.12 -3.48 2.18
N THR A 153 -21.90 -4.13 1.33
CA THR A 153 -23.33 -3.83 1.15
C THR A 153 -24.19 -4.00 2.41
N GLY A 154 -23.72 -4.77 3.39
CA GLY A 154 -24.41 -4.98 4.68
C GLY A 154 -23.92 -4.07 5.80
N THR A 155 -22.86 -3.30 5.60
CA THR A 155 -22.35 -2.36 6.62
C THR A 155 -23.36 -1.23 6.85
N ASP A 156 -23.63 -0.90 8.12
CA ASP A 156 -24.49 0.24 8.47
C ASP A 156 -23.89 1.54 7.87
N PRO A 157 -24.62 2.25 7.01
CA PRO A 157 -24.16 3.50 6.43
C PRO A 157 -23.75 4.56 7.45
N ALA A 158 -24.35 4.55 8.66
CA ALA A 158 -24.01 5.47 9.74
C ALA A 158 -22.66 5.12 10.42
N LEU A 159 -22.23 3.86 10.35
CA LEU A 159 -20.96 3.42 10.93
C LEU A 159 -19.76 4.01 10.17
N VAL A 160 -19.83 4.09 8.85
CA VAL A 160 -18.71 4.51 8.00
C VAL A 160 -18.18 5.90 8.35
N PRO A 161 -19.00 6.98 8.33
CA PRO A 161 -18.51 8.32 8.70
C PRO A 161 -18.04 8.39 10.15
N ALA A 162 -18.63 7.63 11.06
CA ALA A 162 -18.24 7.61 12.46
C ALA A 162 -16.86 6.93 12.66
N VAL A 163 -16.56 5.86 11.93
CA VAL A 163 -15.24 5.21 11.91
C VAL A 163 -14.20 6.13 11.25
N VAL A 164 -14.52 6.78 10.14
CA VAL A 164 -13.65 7.77 9.49
C VAL A 164 -13.28 8.89 10.46
N GLU A 165 -14.26 9.51 11.11
CA GLU A 165 -14.02 10.56 12.09
C GLU A 165 -13.13 10.09 13.25
N MET A 166 -13.38 8.89 13.77
CA MET A 166 -12.57 8.28 14.83
C MET A 166 -11.12 8.08 14.37
N LEU A 167 -10.89 7.50 13.21
CA LEU A 167 -9.55 7.26 12.66
C LEU A 167 -8.78 8.56 12.41
N GLU A 168 -9.44 9.58 11.83
CA GLU A 168 -8.80 10.86 11.53
C GLU A 168 -8.49 11.65 12.80
N ARG A 169 -9.48 11.82 13.71
CA ARG A 169 -9.32 12.72 14.87
C ARG A 169 -8.56 12.10 16.03
N ARG A 170 -8.74 10.81 16.28
CA ARG A 170 -8.11 10.15 17.44
C ARG A 170 -6.79 9.47 17.09
N PHE A 171 -6.72 8.84 15.93
CA PHE A 171 -5.53 8.08 15.51
C PHE A 171 -4.66 8.79 14.48
N GLY A 172 -5.00 10.02 14.09
CA GLY A 172 -4.20 10.84 13.17
C GLY A 172 -4.06 10.24 11.78
N ARG A 173 -5.05 9.44 11.34
CA ARG A 173 -5.03 8.77 10.04
C ARG A 173 -5.48 9.71 8.92
N VAL A 174 -5.01 9.45 7.72
CA VAL A 174 -5.53 10.08 6.49
C VAL A 174 -6.40 9.05 5.80
N VAL A 175 -7.71 9.19 5.96
CA VAL A 175 -8.67 8.15 5.59
C VAL A 175 -9.24 8.36 4.20
N THR A 176 -9.33 7.29 3.44
CA THR A 176 -10.04 7.17 2.16
C THR A 176 -11.11 6.08 2.29
N VAL A 177 -12.34 6.37 1.87
CA VAL A 177 -13.38 5.35 1.77
C VAL A 177 -13.32 4.73 0.39
N CYS A 178 -13.13 3.41 0.35
CA CYS A 178 -13.04 2.63 -0.89
C CYS A 178 -14.19 1.63 -1.02
N ARG A 179 -14.57 1.28 -2.24
CA ARG A 179 -15.45 0.14 -2.49
C ARG A 179 -14.73 -1.19 -2.30
N ASP A 180 -15.47 -2.21 -1.91
CA ASP A 180 -15.00 -3.60 -1.82
C ASP A 180 -14.75 -4.15 -3.25
N MET A 181 -13.61 -3.78 -3.80
CA MET A 181 -13.12 -4.18 -5.12
C MET A 181 -11.71 -4.79 -4.99
N PRO A 182 -11.27 -5.64 -5.94
CA PRO A 182 -9.97 -6.31 -5.86
C PRO A 182 -8.82 -5.35 -5.59
N ALA A 183 -8.07 -5.61 -4.50
CA ALA A 183 -6.94 -4.83 -4.01
C ALA A 183 -7.24 -3.36 -3.63
N PHE A 184 -8.52 -2.99 -3.47
CA PHE A 184 -9.00 -1.67 -3.08
C PHE A 184 -8.41 -0.55 -3.97
N ALA A 185 -8.08 0.64 -3.44
CA ALA A 185 -7.53 1.72 -4.26
C ALA A 185 -5.99 1.73 -4.26
N GLY A 186 -5.37 1.72 -3.09
CA GLY A 186 -3.93 1.87 -2.95
C GLY A 186 -3.15 0.73 -3.58
N ASN A 187 -3.45 -0.50 -3.18
CA ASN A 187 -2.76 -1.66 -3.72
C ASN A 187 -3.05 -1.84 -5.22
N ARG A 188 -4.28 -1.60 -5.68
CA ARG A 188 -4.61 -1.69 -7.10
C ARG A 188 -3.75 -0.77 -7.95
N VAL A 189 -3.65 0.51 -7.58
CA VAL A 189 -2.82 1.49 -8.31
C VAL A 189 -1.33 1.23 -8.12
N GLY A 190 -0.90 0.98 -6.90
CA GLY A 190 0.52 0.78 -6.58
C GLY A 190 1.08 -0.47 -7.24
N PHE A 191 0.42 -1.60 -7.11
CA PHE A 191 0.91 -2.88 -7.64
C PHE A 191 0.79 -2.98 -9.16
N LYS A 192 -0.13 -2.23 -9.80
CA LYS A 192 -0.12 -2.05 -11.26
C LYS A 192 1.24 -1.52 -11.73
N VAL A 193 1.73 -0.46 -11.10
CA VAL A 193 3.00 0.15 -11.46
C VAL A 193 4.19 -0.73 -11.06
N LEU A 194 4.17 -1.30 -9.85
CA LEU A 194 5.26 -2.14 -9.35
C LEU A 194 5.46 -3.37 -10.24
N ASN A 195 4.38 -4.02 -10.68
CA ASN A 195 4.47 -5.19 -11.54
C ASN A 195 4.84 -4.83 -12.99
N GLU A 196 4.31 -3.72 -13.53
CA GLU A 196 4.74 -3.19 -14.84
C GLU A 196 6.26 -2.94 -14.88
N VAL A 197 6.81 -2.39 -13.80
CA VAL A 197 8.26 -2.16 -13.67
C VAL A 197 9.01 -3.48 -13.52
N ALA A 198 8.45 -4.47 -12.83
CA ALA A 198 9.03 -5.82 -12.77
C ALA A 198 9.04 -6.52 -14.14
N GLN A 199 7.98 -6.33 -14.94
CA GLN A 199 7.98 -6.81 -16.35
C GLN A 199 9.06 -6.13 -17.19
N LEU A 200 9.28 -4.83 -17.03
CA LEU A 200 10.35 -4.08 -17.71
C LEU A 200 11.74 -4.57 -17.29
N ALA A 201 11.94 -4.99 -16.04
CA ALA A 201 13.21 -5.46 -15.54
C ALA A 201 13.69 -6.73 -16.25
N ALA A 202 12.78 -7.60 -16.70
CA ALA A 202 13.12 -8.77 -17.51
C ALA A 202 13.88 -8.42 -18.80
N LYS A 203 13.56 -7.27 -19.39
CA LYS A 203 14.13 -6.84 -20.67
C LYS A 203 15.31 -5.86 -20.52
N HIS A 204 15.22 -4.97 -19.53
CA HIS A 204 16.13 -3.82 -19.41
C HIS A 204 17.10 -3.94 -18.22
N GLY A 205 16.90 -4.94 -17.35
CA GLY A 205 17.69 -5.16 -16.14
C GLY A 205 17.21 -4.30 -14.94
N VAL A 206 17.40 -4.86 -13.75
CA VAL A 206 16.89 -4.31 -12.47
C VAL A 206 17.43 -2.91 -12.18
N ALA A 207 18.76 -2.76 -12.17
CA ALA A 207 19.38 -1.48 -11.79
C ALA A 207 19.02 -0.35 -12.77
N PHE A 208 18.92 -0.67 -14.07
CA PHE A 208 18.54 0.32 -15.07
C PHE A 208 17.10 0.79 -14.89
N VAL A 209 16.16 -0.12 -14.66
CA VAL A 209 14.75 0.22 -14.51
C VAL A 209 14.51 1.02 -13.22
N ASP A 210 15.13 0.65 -12.11
CA ASP A 210 15.07 1.40 -10.85
C ASP A 210 15.74 2.79 -10.94
N TYR A 211 16.75 2.93 -11.78
CA TYR A 211 17.32 4.24 -12.12
C TYR A 211 16.35 5.07 -12.97
N LEU A 212 15.77 4.45 -14.02
CA LEU A 212 14.89 5.11 -14.99
C LEU A 212 13.55 5.55 -14.37
N ILE A 213 13.00 4.78 -13.44
CA ILE A 213 11.71 5.05 -12.76
C ILE A 213 11.96 5.39 -11.28
N GLY A 214 13.06 6.02 -10.97
CA GLY A 214 13.51 6.31 -9.61
C GLY A 214 12.73 7.42 -8.90
N PRO A 215 13.19 7.81 -7.70
CA PRO A 215 12.50 8.78 -6.83
C PRO A 215 12.18 10.12 -7.51
N TYR A 216 12.99 10.56 -8.45
CA TYR A 216 12.77 11.78 -9.21
C TYR A 216 11.43 11.82 -9.99
N THR A 217 10.77 10.66 -10.16
CA THR A 217 9.44 10.57 -10.78
C THR A 217 8.30 10.71 -9.77
N GLY A 218 8.61 11.09 -8.53
CA GLY A 218 7.62 11.29 -7.47
C GLY A 218 7.40 10.05 -6.60
N ARG A 219 8.45 9.31 -6.26
CA ARG A 219 8.40 8.11 -5.41
C ARG A 219 9.40 8.21 -4.27
N ALA A 220 9.04 7.70 -3.09
CA ALA A 220 9.95 7.68 -1.95
C ALA A 220 11.14 6.72 -2.15
N MET A 221 10.92 5.65 -2.90
CA MET A 221 11.91 4.61 -3.18
C MET A 221 11.84 4.18 -4.64
N PRO A 222 12.91 3.59 -5.20
CA PRO A 222 12.83 2.89 -6.48
C PRO A 222 11.78 1.76 -6.42
N PRO A 223 11.04 1.51 -7.50
CA PRO A 223 9.91 0.58 -7.48
C PRO A 223 10.29 -0.88 -7.20
N LEU A 224 11.40 -1.38 -7.75
CA LEU A 224 11.82 -2.77 -7.50
C LEU A 224 12.34 -2.95 -6.07
N ALA A 225 13.05 -1.95 -5.52
CA ALA A 225 13.41 -1.94 -4.12
C ALA A 225 12.16 -1.88 -3.20
N THR A 226 11.06 -1.27 -3.67
CA THR A 226 9.77 -1.28 -2.96
C THR A 226 9.14 -2.67 -2.98
N VAL A 227 9.20 -3.40 -4.08
CA VAL A 227 8.73 -4.80 -4.16
C VAL A 227 9.50 -5.70 -3.19
N ASP A 228 10.82 -5.52 -3.08
CA ASP A 228 11.64 -6.26 -2.11
C ASP A 228 11.25 -5.94 -0.66
N LEU A 229 10.90 -4.69 -0.37
CA LEU A 229 10.44 -4.28 0.96
C LEU A 229 9.08 -4.89 1.32
N VAL A 230 8.15 -4.95 0.37
CA VAL A 230 6.83 -5.56 0.54
C VAL A 230 6.94 -7.07 0.72
N GLY A 231 7.81 -7.69 -0.04
CA GLY A 231 7.99 -9.13 -0.16
C GLY A 231 7.29 -9.69 -1.40
N TRP A 232 8.00 -10.55 -2.11
CA TRP A 232 7.56 -11.10 -3.38
C TRP A 232 6.35 -12.02 -3.28
N ASP A 233 6.18 -12.70 -2.15
CA ASP A 233 4.99 -13.49 -1.82
C ASP A 233 3.72 -12.62 -1.74
N VAL A 234 3.81 -11.48 -1.08
CA VAL A 234 2.69 -10.52 -0.98
C VAL A 234 2.44 -9.86 -2.33
N HIS A 235 3.51 -9.48 -3.03
CA HIS A 235 3.40 -8.92 -4.39
C HIS A 235 2.64 -9.89 -5.31
N LYS A 236 3.08 -11.16 -5.36
CA LYS A 236 2.42 -12.21 -6.16
C LYS A 236 0.95 -12.36 -5.80
N ALA A 237 0.63 -12.48 -4.51
CA ALA A 237 -0.75 -12.67 -4.06
C ALA A 237 -1.68 -11.53 -4.50
N ILE A 238 -1.20 -10.28 -4.46
CA ILE A 238 -1.99 -9.11 -4.85
C ILE A 238 -2.15 -9.06 -6.37
N VAL A 239 -1.08 -9.21 -7.15
CA VAL A 239 -1.16 -9.11 -8.61
C VAL A 239 -1.96 -10.25 -9.21
N ASP A 240 -1.80 -11.48 -8.72
CA ASP A 240 -2.58 -12.64 -9.16
C ASP A 240 -4.07 -12.45 -8.89
N ASN A 241 -4.43 -11.94 -7.70
CA ASN A 241 -5.81 -11.66 -7.34
C ASN A 241 -6.45 -10.60 -8.25
N VAL A 242 -5.73 -9.49 -8.50
CA VAL A 242 -6.24 -8.45 -9.40
C VAL A 242 -6.34 -8.95 -10.83
N HIS A 243 -5.32 -9.64 -11.34
CA HIS A 243 -5.31 -10.22 -12.68
C HIS A 243 -6.48 -11.18 -12.89
N ALA A 244 -6.76 -12.05 -11.92
CA ALA A 244 -7.86 -13.02 -12.01
C ALA A 244 -9.25 -12.39 -11.94
N LEU A 245 -9.42 -11.28 -11.22
CA LEU A 245 -10.74 -10.71 -10.89
C LEU A 245 -11.07 -9.42 -11.64
N THR A 246 -10.17 -8.89 -12.46
CA THR A 246 -10.40 -7.63 -13.19
C THR A 246 -10.00 -7.76 -14.65
N ASN A 247 -10.66 -6.97 -15.50
CA ASN A 247 -10.35 -6.91 -16.93
C ASN A 247 -10.45 -5.45 -17.42
N ASP A 248 -9.74 -4.56 -16.72
CA ASP A 248 -9.66 -3.15 -17.08
C ASP A 248 -8.41 -2.88 -17.96
N GLU A 249 -8.17 -1.62 -18.28
CA GLU A 249 -7.04 -1.17 -19.10
C GLU A 249 -5.66 -1.47 -18.50
N GLY A 250 -5.59 -1.88 -17.23
CA GLY A 250 -4.37 -2.27 -16.52
C GLY A 250 -4.14 -3.78 -16.44
N HIS A 251 -5.08 -4.60 -16.96
CA HIS A 251 -5.06 -6.06 -16.78
C HIS A 251 -3.69 -6.70 -17.07
N ASP A 252 -3.10 -6.44 -18.23
CA ASP A 252 -1.82 -7.03 -18.64
C ASP A 252 -0.65 -6.62 -17.71
N ALA A 253 -0.75 -5.45 -17.08
CA ALA A 253 0.26 -5.01 -16.13
C ALA A 253 0.25 -5.81 -14.83
N PHE A 254 -0.81 -6.57 -14.53
CA PHE A 254 -0.88 -7.47 -13.38
C PHE A 254 -0.40 -8.90 -13.67
N ALA A 255 -0.07 -9.25 -14.90
CA ALA A 255 0.53 -10.54 -15.19
C ALA A 255 1.92 -10.66 -14.54
N LEU A 256 2.08 -11.57 -13.57
CA LEU A 256 3.36 -11.77 -12.87
C LEU A 256 4.42 -12.25 -13.85
N PRO A 257 5.64 -11.65 -13.91
CA PRO A 257 6.72 -12.13 -14.76
C PRO A 257 7.13 -13.55 -14.41
N THR A 258 7.37 -14.40 -15.42
CA THR A 258 7.72 -15.83 -15.24
C THR A 258 8.95 -16.00 -14.35
N TYR A 259 10.01 -15.20 -14.54
CA TYR A 259 11.21 -15.28 -13.72
C TYR A 259 10.94 -15.00 -12.22
N MET A 260 9.97 -14.13 -11.91
CA MET A 260 9.58 -13.90 -10.52
C MET A 260 8.83 -15.10 -9.94
N ALA A 261 7.92 -15.71 -10.71
CA ALA A 261 7.21 -16.90 -10.26
C ALA A 261 8.18 -18.04 -9.94
N GLU A 262 9.14 -18.32 -10.82
CA GLU A 262 10.18 -19.34 -10.64
C GLU A 262 11.02 -19.07 -9.38
N LEU A 263 11.53 -17.85 -9.22
CA LEU A 263 12.35 -17.49 -8.07
C LEU A 263 11.56 -17.47 -6.73
N ILE A 264 10.27 -17.13 -6.76
CA ILE A 264 9.41 -17.24 -5.58
C ILE A 264 9.29 -18.69 -5.13
N ASP A 265 9.11 -19.62 -6.07
CA ASP A 265 9.04 -21.07 -5.78
C ASP A 265 10.37 -21.59 -5.19
N GLU A 266 11.50 -20.97 -5.55
CA GLU A 266 12.81 -21.21 -4.95
C GLU A 266 13.02 -20.50 -3.59
N GLY A 267 12.06 -19.69 -3.14
CA GLY A 267 12.05 -18.99 -1.85
C GLY A 267 12.72 -17.62 -1.85
N HIS A 268 12.82 -16.97 -3.00
CA HIS A 268 13.23 -15.57 -3.09
C HIS A 268 12.05 -14.65 -2.73
N LEU A 269 12.08 -14.08 -1.53
CA LEU A 269 10.97 -13.25 -1.01
C LEU A 269 11.40 -11.80 -0.70
N GLY A 270 12.42 -11.31 -1.37
CA GLY A 270 12.94 -9.96 -1.13
C GLY A 270 13.61 -9.83 0.25
N ASN A 271 13.32 -8.72 0.93
CA ASN A 271 13.90 -8.45 2.25
C ASN A 271 13.47 -9.43 3.35
N LYS A 272 12.45 -10.27 3.11
CA LYS A 272 12.02 -11.31 4.06
C LYS A 272 12.97 -12.49 4.12
N THR A 273 13.72 -12.75 3.05
CA THR A 273 14.73 -13.81 2.94
C THR A 273 16.08 -13.20 2.53
N PRO A 274 16.79 -12.51 3.44
CA PRO A 274 18.00 -11.74 3.09
C PRO A 274 19.10 -12.58 2.44
N GLU A 275 19.18 -13.87 2.78
CA GLU A 275 20.13 -14.84 2.24
C GLU A 275 19.85 -15.19 0.77
N ARG A 276 18.59 -15.15 0.34
CA ARG A 276 18.15 -15.38 -1.03
C ARG A 276 17.95 -14.08 -1.78
N GLY A 277 17.39 -13.05 -1.12
CA GLY A 277 17.09 -11.74 -1.68
C GLY A 277 15.83 -11.71 -2.54
N GLY A 278 15.72 -10.70 -3.38
CA GLY A 278 14.70 -10.45 -4.39
C GLY A 278 15.35 -9.79 -5.60
N PHE A 279 14.96 -8.57 -5.94
CA PHE A 279 15.68 -7.76 -6.95
C PHE A 279 17.07 -7.36 -6.47
N TYR A 280 17.21 -7.24 -5.16
CA TYR A 280 18.47 -6.96 -4.48
C TYR A 280 18.74 -8.01 -3.40
N ARG A 281 20.01 -8.40 -3.28
CA ARG A 281 20.46 -9.27 -2.18
C ARG A 281 21.58 -8.60 -1.42
N ARG A 282 21.36 -8.40 -0.13
CA ARG A 282 22.37 -7.81 0.76
C ARG A 282 23.39 -8.86 1.18
N THR A 283 24.67 -8.58 0.96
CA THR A 283 25.78 -9.38 1.44
C THR A 283 26.78 -8.50 2.18
N LYS A 284 27.66 -9.13 2.96
CA LYS A 284 28.76 -8.44 3.64
C LYS A 284 30.08 -8.93 3.06
N GLU A 285 30.88 -8.03 2.54
CA GLU A 285 32.20 -8.31 2.04
C GLU A 285 33.19 -7.28 2.61
N GLY A 286 34.28 -7.76 3.24
CA GLY A 286 35.27 -6.89 3.87
C GLY A 286 34.67 -5.95 4.95
N GLY A 287 33.57 -6.34 5.62
CA GLY A 287 32.86 -5.52 6.61
C GLY A 287 31.92 -4.46 6.03
N LYS A 288 31.84 -4.32 4.72
CA LYS A 288 30.90 -3.43 4.02
C LYS A 288 29.68 -4.19 3.54
N THR A 289 28.51 -3.57 3.62
CA THR A 289 27.28 -4.10 3.02
C THR A 289 27.28 -3.79 1.54
N ILE A 290 27.11 -4.79 0.70
CA ILE A 290 26.95 -4.70 -0.76
C ILE A 290 25.55 -5.17 -1.11
N ASN A 291 24.88 -4.44 -1.99
CA ASN A 291 23.60 -4.84 -2.56
C ASN A 291 23.84 -5.44 -3.94
N LEU A 292 23.94 -6.75 -4.01
CA LEU A 292 24.01 -7.47 -5.29
C LEU A 292 22.68 -7.27 -6.06
N VAL A 293 22.75 -7.23 -7.37
CA VAL A 293 21.63 -6.95 -8.28
C VAL A 293 21.27 -8.22 -9.02
N LEU A 294 19.98 -8.59 -8.99
CA LEU A 294 19.45 -9.74 -9.74
C LEU A 294 19.61 -9.52 -11.25
N ASP A 295 20.05 -10.55 -11.94
CA ASP A 295 19.92 -10.69 -13.39
C ASP A 295 18.71 -11.58 -13.70
N PRO A 296 17.57 -11.01 -14.16
CA PRO A 296 16.35 -11.77 -14.41
C PRO A 296 16.49 -12.86 -15.47
N SER A 297 17.51 -12.76 -16.35
CA SER A 297 17.72 -13.73 -17.43
C SER A 297 18.36 -15.04 -16.96
N SER A 298 19.12 -14.99 -15.87
CA SER A 298 19.85 -16.14 -15.32
C SER A 298 19.41 -16.54 -13.93
N GLY A 299 18.61 -15.71 -13.23
CA GLY A 299 18.29 -15.87 -11.80
C GLY A 299 19.50 -15.61 -10.87
N GLY A 300 20.67 -15.30 -11.42
CA GLY A 300 21.90 -15.04 -10.67
C GLY A 300 22.01 -13.59 -10.19
N TYR A 301 22.99 -13.34 -9.28
CA TYR A 301 23.25 -12.00 -8.76
C TYR A 301 24.61 -11.49 -9.25
N LYS A 302 24.65 -10.22 -9.62
CA LYS A 302 25.85 -9.50 -10.07
C LYS A 302 26.26 -8.46 -9.04
N ASP A 303 27.56 -8.18 -8.95
CA ASP A 303 28.07 -7.05 -8.20
C ASP A 303 27.56 -5.75 -8.84
N PRO A 304 27.15 -4.73 -8.04
CA PRO A 304 26.69 -3.45 -8.58
C PRO A 304 27.75 -2.73 -9.43
N THR A 305 29.05 -3.01 -9.22
CA THR A 305 30.12 -2.46 -10.04
C THR A 305 30.18 -3.05 -11.47
N ASP A 306 29.62 -4.25 -11.63
CA ASP A 306 29.52 -4.93 -12.94
C ASP A 306 28.26 -4.52 -13.71
N VAL A 307 27.28 -3.95 -13.00
CA VAL A 307 26.00 -3.49 -13.57
C VAL A 307 26.07 -1.97 -13.79
N LYS A 308 26.76 -1.57 -14.89
CA LYS A 308 26.93 -0.15 -15.22
C LYS A 308 25.65 0.42 -15.85
N VAL A 309 24.94 1.27 -15.11
CA VAL A 309 23.86 2.10 -15.64
C VAL A 309 24.47 3.39 -16.21
N LYS A 310 24.34 3.60 -17.52
CA LYS A 310 24.78 4.85 -18.16
C LYS A 310 23.81 5.97 -17.76
N PRO A 311 24.29 7.08 -17.16
CA PRO A 311 23.47 8.22 -16.84
C PRO A 311 22.76 8.79 -18.08
N LEU A 312 21.49 9.10 -17.94
CA LEU A 312 20.66 9.73 -18.97
C LEU A 312 20.53 11.23 -18.68
N ALA A 313 20.82 12.05 -19.69
CA ALA A 313 20.86 13.51 -19.51
C ALA A 313 19.58 14.09 -18.93
N PHE A 314 18.42 13.60 -19.35
CA PHE A 314 17.13 14.08 -18.83
C PHE A 314 16.90 13.69 -17.35
N VAL A 315 17.32 12.50 -16.94
CA VAL A 315 17.22 12.03 -15.55
C VAL A 315 18.07 12.88 -14.62
N GLU A 316 19.33 13.08 -14.99
CA GLU A 316 20.27 13.89 -14.20
C GLU A 316 19.81 15.37 -14.13
N LYS A 317 19.27 15.89 -15.23
CA LYS A 317 18.72 17.26 -15.24
C LYS A 317 17.48 17.40 -14.36
N MET A 318 16.59 16.43 -14.36
CA MET A 318 15.44 16.42 -13.46
C MET A 318 15.87 16.37 -11.99
N ARG A 319 16.83 15.53 -11.64
CA ARG A 319 17.40 15.44 -10.29
C ARG A 319 18.01 16.77 -9.83
N GLU A 320 18.78 17.43 -10.70
CA GLU A 320 19.34 18.76 -10.43
C GLU A 320 18.24 19.77 -10.10
N LEU A 321 17.21 19.83 -10.96
CA LEU A 321 16.10 20.79 -10.80
C LEU A 321 15.24 20.49 -9.56
N HIS A 322 15.04 19.23 -9.22
CA HIS A 322 14.31 18.85 -8.00
C HIS A 322 15.05 19.29 -6.72
N ARG A 323 16.40 19.19 -6.67
CA ARG A 323 17.19 19.64 -5.51
C ARG A 323 17.02 21.13 -5.21
N ILE A 324 16.73 21.94 -6.22
CA ILE A 324 16.51 23.36 -6.07
C ILE A 324 15.03 23.78 -6.11
N GLY A 325 14.11 22.78 -6.08
CA GLY A 325 12.67 23.04 -6.03
C GLY A 325 12.02 23.46 -7.35
N CYS A 326 12.72 23.34 -8.48
CA CYS A 326 12.22 23.71 -9.82
C CYS A 326 11.44 22.54 -10.47
N TYR A 327 10.38 22.06 -9.81
CA TYR A 327 9.62 20.87 -10.23
C TYR A 327 8.98 21.01 -11.60
N VAL A 328 8.41 22.19 -11.93
CA VAL A 328 7.77 22.46 -13.22
C VAL A 328 8.79 22.35 -14.36
N ASP A 329 9.97 22.92 -14.19
CA ASP A 329 11.01 22.88 -15.22
C ASP A 329 11.61 21.48 -15.35
N ALA A 330 11.71 20.72 -14.25
CA ALA A 330 12.11 19.32 -14.28
C ALA A 330 11.16 18.50 -15.19
N PHE A 331 9.85 18.66 -15.02
CA PHE A 331 8.89 17.94 -15.85
C PHE A 331 8.81 18.45 -17.29
N LYS A 332 9.14 19.72 -17.59
CA LYS A 332 9.33 20.17 -18.98
C LYS A 332 10.45 19.41 -19.68
N HIS A 333 11.59 19.21 -19.01
CA HIS A 333 12.68 18.38 -19.53
C HIS A 333 12.26 16.93 -19.74
N PHE A 334 11.46 16.36 -18.82
CA PHE A 334 10.91 15.02 -18.96
C PHE A 334 10.00 14.86 -20.19
N LEU A 335 9.13 15.84 -20.42
CA LEU A 335 8.19 15.83 -21.55
C LEU A 335 8.89 15.93 -22.91
N THR A 336 9.98 16.68 -22.99
CA THR A 336 10.72 16.95 -24.23
C THR A 336 11.92 16.03 -24.46
N ALA A 337 12.27 15.17 -23.50
CA ALA A 337 13.33 14.20 -23.64
C ALA A 337 13.05 13.25 -24.80
N GLU A 338 14.07 12.95 -25.61
CA GLU A 338 13.99 12.05 -26.75
C GLU A 338 14.65 10.70 -26.44
N GLY A 339 14.26 9.65 -27.18
CA GLY A 339 14.81 8.32 -27.06
C GLY A 339 13.87 7.33 -26.38
N ALA A 340 14.14 6.04 -26.61
CA ALA A 340 13.32 4.93 -26.14
C ALA A 340 13.21 4.88 -24.61
N GLU A 341 14.28 5.25 -23.91
CA GLU A 341 14.30 5.31 -22.44
C GLU A 341 13.36 6.37 -21.89
N ALA A 342 13.31 7.55 -22.52
CA ALA A 342 12.39 8.61 -22.16
C ALA A 342 10.93 8.19 -22.43
N ASP A 343 10.68 7.46 -23.52
CA ASP A 343 9.34 6.94 -23.85
C ASP A 343 8.90 5.88 -22.83
N ILE A 344 9.77 4.96 -22.43
CA ILE A 344 9.50 3.98 -21.36
C ILE A 344 9.15 4.72 -20.06
N ALA A 345 9.98 5.69 -19.65
CA ALA A 345 9.73 6.44 -18.41
C ALA A 345 8.40 7.18 -18.45
N ARG A 346 8.07 7.84 -19.57
CA ARG A 346 6.77 8.52 -19.75
C ARG A 346 5.61 7.53 -19.68
N LYS A 347 5.73 6.38 -20.34
CA LYS A 347 4.65 5.38 -20.32
C LYS A 347 4.34 4.92 -18.91
N VAL A 348 5.34 4.68 -18.06
CA VAL A 348 5.13 4.29 -16.66
C VAL A 348 4.56 5.45 -15.82
N VAL A 349 5.11 6.67 -15.95
CA VAL A 349 4.65 7.82 -15.15
C VAL A 349 3.23 8.23 -15.52
N PHE A 350 2.93 8.36 -16.83
CA PHE A 350 1.58 8.71 -17.28
C PHE A 350 0.61 7.53 -17.20
N GLY A 351 1.11 6.30 -17.28
CA GLY A 351 0.35 5.09 -16.96
C GLY A 351 -0.12 5.06 -15.51
N TYR A 352 0.71 5.51 -14.58
CA TYR A 352 0.30 5.71 -13.19
C TYR A 352 -0.80 6.76 -13.07
N VAL A 353 -0.63 7.97 -13.64
CA VAL A 353 -1.62 9.06 -13.58
C VAL A 353 -2.94 8.63 -14.22
N SER A 354 -2.87 8.06 -15.42
CA SER A 354 -4.05 7.59 -16.17
C SER A 354 -4.82 6.53 -15.37
N TYR A 355 -4.15 5.45 -14.96
CA TYR A 355 -4.79 4.35 -14.27
C TYR A 355 -5.39 4.78 -12.92
N ALA A 356 -4.65 5.56 -12.13
CA ALA A 356 -5.10 6.03 -10.83
C ALA A 356 -6.37 6.90 -10.94
N LEU A 357 -6.41 7.84 -11.89
CA LEU A 357 -7.56 8.74 -12.08
C LEU A 357 -8.73 8.07 -12.80
N ASN A 358 -8.52 6.98 -13.55
CA ASN A 358 -9.59 6.15 -14.10
C ASN A 358 -10.26 5.27 -13.02
N ARG A 359 -9.68 5.14 -11.81
CA ARG A 359 -10.32 4.46 -10.65
C ARG A 359 -11.24 5.40 -9.86
N VAL A 360 -11.56 6.58 -10.41
CA VAL A 360 -12.42 7.58 -9.78
C VAL A 360 -13.76 7.66 -10.50
N GLY A 361 -14.86 7.42 -9.79
CA GLY A 361 -16.21 7.51 -10.34
C GLY A 361 -17.24 6.72 -9.54
N ALA A 362 -18.51 6.90 -9.86
CA ALA A 362 -19.61 6.28 -9.12
C ALA A 362 -19.60 4.74 -9.12
N THR A 363 -18.99 4.11 -10.12
CA THR A 363 -18.85 2.65 -10.25
C THR A 363 -17.41 2.17 -10.08
N GLU A 364 -16.48 3.10 -9.85
CA GLU A 364 -15.05 2.84 -9.67
C GLU A 364 -14.69 2.62 -8.20
N VAL A 365 -13.41 2.42 -7.93
CA VAL A 365 -12.91 2.07 -6.59
C VAL A 365 -13.16 3.16 -5.56
N VAL A 366 -13.09 4.44 -5.97
CA VAL A 366 -13.32 5.62 -5.12
C VAL A 366 -14.19 6.65 -5.85
N ASP A 367 -14.80 7.55 -5.07
CA ASP A 367 -15.71 8.55 -5.62
C ASP A 367 -15.03 9.81 -6.12
N GLN A 368 -13.93 10.23 -5.49
CA GLN A 368 -13.30 11.53 -5.73
C GLN A 368 -11.81 11.40 -6.05
N PRO A 369 -11.24 12.27 -6.89
CA PRO A 369 -9.78 12.31 -7.13
C PRO A 369 -8.95 12.45 -5.86
N ARG A 370 -9.45 13.20 -4.89
CA ARG A 370 -8.84 13.38 -3.58
C ARG A 370 -8.59 12.06 -2.85
N ASP A 371 -9.46 11.08 -3.05
CA ASP A 371 -9.35 9.78 -2.37
C ASP A 371 -8.14 8.99 -2.88
N VAL A 372 -7.92 8.98 -4.20
CA VAL A 372 -6.70 8.39 -4.78
C VAL A 372 -5.45 9.17 -4.36
N ASP A 373 -5.52 10.52 -4.35
CA ASP A 373 -4.42 11.36 -3.92
C ASP A 373 -3.99 11.06 -2.48
N ARG A 374 -4.95 10.94 -1.57
CA ARG A 374 -4.69 10.61 -0.17
C ARG A 374 -4.01 9.27 -0.02
N ILE A 375 -4.53 8.25 -0.67
CA ILE A 375 -3.98 6.91 -0.48
C ILE A 375 -2.61 6.74 -1.14
N MET A 376 -2.39 7.34 -2.31
CA MET A 376 -1.08 7.31 -2.94
C MET A 376 -0.05 8.20 -2.20
N GLY A 377 -0.46 9.37 -1.72
CA GLY A 377 0.42 10.30 -1.01
C GLY A 377 0.76 9.89 0.42
N PHE A 378 -0.14 9.21 1.12
CA PHE A 378 0.01 8.87 2.54
C PHE A 378 0.08 7.38 2.84
N GLY A 379 -0.31 6.52 1.88
CA GLY A 379 -0.17 5.07 1.95
C GLY A 379 1.11 4.60 1.25
N PHE A 380 1.29 4.94 -0.02
CA PHE A 380 2.47 4.58 -0.82
C PHE A 380 3.63 5.57 -0.70
N ASN A 381 3.38 6.77 -0.18
CA ASN A 381 4.34 7.87 -0.15
C ASN A 381 4.86 8.24 -1.56
N TRP A 382 3.95 8.18 -2.54
CA TRP A 382 4.17 8.60 -3.93
C TRP A 382 3.51 9.95 -4.20
N ALA A 383 4.03 10.70 -5.18
CA ALA A 383 3.37 11.91 -5.63
C ALA A 383 1.94 11.59 -6.07
N PRO A 384 0.93 12.22 -5.46
CA PRO A 384 -0.46 12.04 -5.86
C PRO A 384 -0.67 12.29 -7.35
N PRO A 385 -1.55 11.55 -8.05
CA PRO A 385 -1.74 11.72 -9.48
C PRO A 385 -2.17 13.14 -9.87
N THR A 386 -2.99 13.81 -9.04
CA THR A 386 -3.36 15.22 -9.33
C THR A 386 -2.23 16.20 -9.03
N VAL A 387 -1.30 15.90 -8.11
CA VAL A 387 -0.06 16.70 -7.93
C VAL A 387 0.79 16.67 -9.19
N LEU A 388 0.98 15.48 -9.78
CA LEU A 388 1.71 15.36 -11.04
C LEU A 388 1.02 16.16 -12.15
N ALA A 389 -0.32 16.03 -12.28
CA ALA A 389 -1.09 16.78 -13.28
C ALA A 389 -1.02 18.31 -13.06
N ASP A 390 -1.00 18.79 -11.82
CA ASP A 390 -0.87 20.22 -11.50
C ASP A 390 0.55 20.76 -11.79
N VAL A 391 1.60 19.97 -11.46
CA VAL A 391 3.01 20.36 -11.70
C VAL A 391 3.34 20.35 -13.18
N ILE A 392 2.87 19.36 -13.92
CA ILE A 392 3.09 19.21 -15.38
C ILE A 392 2.22 20.20 -16.16
N GLY A 393 1.02 20.48 -15.66
CA GLY A 393 -0.07 21.15 -16.32
C GLY A 393 -1.07 20.17 -16.93
N VAL A 394 -2.36 20.38 -16.66
CA VAL A 394 -3.44 19.46 -17.06
C VAL A 394 -3.45 19.19 -18.57
N LYS A 395 -3.31 20.23 -19.39
CA LYS A 395 -3.29 20.08 -20.86
C LYS A 395 -2.10 19.25 -21.35
N GLU A 396 -0.93 19.47 -20.78
CA GLU A 396 0.29 18.75 -21.17
C GLU A 396 0.23 17.30 -20.65
N THR A 397 -0.39 17.07 -19.49
CA THR A 397 -0.65 15.72 -18.97
C THR A 397 -1.58 14.94 -19.91
N ILE A 398 -2.68 15.54 -20.38
CA ILE A 398 -3.59 14.91 -21.35
C ILE A 398 -2.83 14.53 -22.63
N LYS A 399 -2.11 15.46 -23.24
CA LYS A 399 -1.30 15.20 -24.46
C LYS A 399 -0.29 14.07 -24.25
N ALA A 400 0.33 14.02 -23.09
CA ALA A 400 1.32 12.99 -22.77
C ALA A 400 0.66 11.59 -22.60
N ILE A 401 -0.51 11.54 -21.96
CA ILE A 401 -1.32 10.33 -21.84
C ILE A 401 -1.72 9.82 -23.24
N GLU A 402 -2.24 10.70 -24.09
CA GLU A 402 -2.62 10.38 -25.50
C GLU A 402 -1.41 9.89 -26.32
N ARG A 403 -0.25 10.56 -26.21
CA ARG A 403 0.99 10.16 -26.88
C ARG A 403 1.46 8.75 -26.44
N CYS A 404 1.22 8.39 -25.19
CA CYS A 404 1.53 7.06 -24.66
C CYS A 404 0.49 5.99 -25.07
N GLY A 405 -0.59 6.36 -25.79
CA GLY A 405 -1.68 5.45 -26.18
C GLY A 405 -2.53 5.00 -24.98
N LEU A 406 -2.61 5.82 -23.93
CA LEU A 406 -3.32 5.52 -22.69
C LEU A 406 -4.70 6.18 -22.64
N SER A 407 -5.60 5.66 -21.82
CA SER A 407 -6.94 6.22 -21.60
C SER A 407 -6.85 7.56 -20.84
N VAL A 408 -7.47 8.60 -21.36
CA VAL A 408 -7.52 9.92 -20.71
C VAL A 408 -8.61 9.93 -19.65
N PRO A 409 -8.28 10.15 -18.37
CA PRO A 409 -9.27 10.18 -17.30
C PRO A 409 -10.25 11.35 -17.44
N THR A 410 -11.54 11.09 -17.17
CA THR A 410 -12.61 12.11 -17.19
C THR A 410 -12.30 13.27 -16.23
N VAL A 411 -11.67 13.00 -15.11
CA VAL A 411 -11.20 14.01 -14.14
C VAL A 411 -10.34 15.10 -14.81
N LEU A 412 -9.47 14.73 -15.75
CA LEU A 412 -8.60 15.67 -16.45
C LEU A 412 -9.34 16.44 -17.52
N THR A 413 -10.23 15.77 -18.29
CA THR A 413 -10.99 16.42 -19.38
C THR A 413 -12.04 17.40 -18.87
N GLN A 414 -12.58 17.16 -17.67
CA GLN A 414 -13.56 18.05 -17.03
C GLN A 414 -12.90 19.16 -16.17
N ALA A 415 -11.59 19.16 -16.05
CA ALA A 415 -10.87 20.19 -15.27
C ALA A 415 -11.04 21.58 -15.90
N LYS A 416 -11.47 22.54 -15.10
CA LYS A 416 -11.54 23.95 -15.54
C LYS A 416 -10.13 24.48 -15.84
N ALA A 417 -10.00 25.27 -16.88
CA ALA A 417 -8.72 25.88 -17.24
C ALA A 417 -8.13 26.66 -16.06
N GLY A 418 -6.88 26.36 -15.69
CA GLY A 418 -6.18 26.97 -14.58
C GLY A 418 -6.62 26.54 -13.17
N ALA A 419 -7.57 25.61 -13.05
CA ALA A 419 -7.95 25.07 -11.75
C ALA A 419 -6.88 24.11 -11.24
N ARG A 420 -6.55 24.25 -9.95
CA ARG A 420 -5.73 23.27 -9.23
C ARG A 420 -6.57 22.04 -8.90
N LEU A 421 -6.07 20.87 -9.22
CA LEU A 421 -6.76 19.59 -8.97
C LEU A 421 -6.49 19.07 -7.55
N PHE A 422 -5.25 19.19 -7.08
CA PHE A 422 -4.86 18.75 -5.76
C PHE A 422 -5.49 19.60 -4.65
N ARG A 423 -6.22 18.95 -3.73
CA ARG A 423 -7.10 19.63 -2.76
C ARG A 423 -6.68 19.51 -1.30
N GLU A 424 -5.59 18.77 -0.99
CA GLU A 424 -5.14 18.67 0.40
C GLU A 424 -4.44 19.98 0.82
N PRO A 425 -4.91 20.62 1.90
CA PRO A 425 -4.28 21.83 2.41
C PRO A 425 -2.97 21.52 3.14
N ASN A 426 -2.09 22.51 3.24
CA ASN A 426 -0.88 22.48 4.07
C ASN A 426 0.13 21.37 3.77
N ILE A 427 0.13 20.81 2.56
CA ILE A 427 1.13 19.85 2.12
C ILE A 427 2.17 20.53 1.26
N ASN A 428 3.43 20.42 1.67
CA ASN A 428 4.54 20.76 0.81
C ASN A 428 4.67 19.69 -0.30
N VAL A 429 4.33 20.07 -1.52
CA VAL A 429 4.39 19.20 -2.70
C VAL A 429 5.80 18.65 -2.93
N GLY A 430 6.83 19.42 -2.57
CA GLY A 430 8.23 19.01 -2.69
C GLY A 430 8.61 17.74 -1.93
N ARG A 431 7.85 17.37 -0.89
CA ARG A 431 8.09 16.11 -0.16
C ARG A 431 8.02 14.86 -1.05
N PHE A 432 7.32 14.93 -2.16
CA PHE A 432 7.14 13.81 -3.08
C PHE A 432 8.24 13.71 -4.14
N PHE A 433 9.10 14.71 -4.27
CA PHE A 433 10.14 14.76 -5.30
C PHE A 433 11.52 14.73 -4.64
N ALA A 434 11.94 13.52 -4.24
CA ALA A 434 13.30 13.31 -3.77
C ALA A 434 14.30 13.39 -4.93
N ALA A 435 15.46 13.97 -4.68
CA ALA A 435 16.53 14.11 -5.66
C ALA A 435 17.59 13.00 -5.49
#